data_8d5a97a7be4b65836ab6df9cf791bc80
#
_entry.id   8d5a97a7be4b65836ab6df9cf791bc80
#
_cell.length_a   1.000
_cell.length_b   1.000
_cell.length_c   1.000
_cell.angle_alpha   90.00
_cell.angle_beta   90.00
_cell.angle_gamma   90.00
#
_symmetry.space_group_name_H-M   'P 1'
#
loop_
_entity.id
_entity.type
_entity.pdbx_description
1 polymer ?
#
loop_
_entity_poly.entity_id
_entity_poly.type
_entity_poly.pdbx_seq_one_letter_code
_entity_poly.pdbx_strand_id
1 'polypeptide(L)'
;MAMAKEPDEKEIESINNYWMAANYLSLGMLYLRDNPLLEAPLSPDHLKPRLLGHWGSDPGQNFVWAHANRLIKRHDLSAIYISGPGHGAPASLANGYLEGTYSELYPDRSQDKAGMKTLFRRFSHPGGVGSHCTPETPGSINEGGELGYSLSHAFGAAFDNPDLLVVAVVGDGEAETGPMATSWHSNKFLNPRQDGAVLPVLHLNGYKIANPTIPWGSGGRSWATVPAPGGRIPGPSSGWCGFPRGIFPWF
;
A
#
# COMPACT_ATOMS: atom_id res chain seq x y z
N MET A 1 -8.65 22.85 19.78
CA MET A 1 -8.59 21.69 18.87
C MET A 1 -8.88 20.46 19.71
N ALA A 2 -10.04 19.84 19.56
CA ALA A 2 -10.37 18.63 20.31
C ALA A 2 -9.38 17.53 19.90
N MET A 3 -8.75 16.87 20.88
CA MET A 3 -7.92 15.70 20.61
C MET A 3 -8.76 14.65 19.90
N ALA A 4 -8.27 14.10 18.80
CA ALA A 4 -8.96 13.03 18.10
C ALA A 4 -9.14 11.87 19.08
N LYS A 5 -10.38 11.39 19.22
CA LYS A 5 -10.68 10.23 20.07
C LYS A 5 -9.86 9.04 19.61
N GLU A 6 -9.12 8.42 20.51
CA GLU A 6 -8.39 7.19 20.22
C GLU A 6 -9.36 6.09 19.74
N PRO A 7 -8.94 5.19 18.87
CA PRO A 7 -9.78 4.08 18.43
C PRO A 7 -10.06 3.16 19.63
N ASP A 8 -11.29 2.67 19.72
CA ASP A 8 -11.62 1.63 20.68
C ASP A 8 -11.18 0.23 20.18
N GLU A 9 -11.26 -0.76 21.07
CA GLU A 9 -10.81 -2.13 20.75
C GLU A 9 -11.53 -2.73 19.55
N LYS A 10 -12.82 -2.46 19.40
CA LYS A 10 -13.64 -2.95 18.27
C LYS A 10 -13.22 -2.29 16.95
N GLU A 11 -12.89 -1.02 16.97
CA GLU A 11 -12.38 -0.30 15.80
C GLU A 11 -11.00 -0.84 15.40
N ILE A 12 -10.12 -1.10 16.39
CA ILE A 12 -8.80 -1.70 16.15
C ILE A 12 -8.94 -3.10 15.56
N GLU A 13 -9.83 -3.92 16.09
CA GLU A 13 -10.11 -5.25 15.54
C GLU A 13 -10.62 -5.18 14.09
N SER A 14 -11.53 -4.26 13.80
CA SER A 14 -12.05 -4.06 12.45
C SER A 14 -10.97 -3.63 11.45
N ILE A 15 -10.09 -2.71 11.85
CA ILE A 15 -8.94 -2.28 11.04
C ILE A 15 -7.99 -3.45 10.80
N ASN A 16 -7.71 -4.24 11.83
CA ASN A 16 -6.83 -5.40 11.72
C ASN A 16 -7.41 -6.45 10.77
N ASN A 17 -8.72 -6.75 10.87
CA ASN A 17 -9.39 -7.71 9.99
C ASN A 17 -9.38 -7.24 8.54
N TYR A 18 -9.61 -5.96 8.29
CA TYR A 18 -9.50 -5.36 6.96
C TYR A 18 -8.06 -5.49 6.42
N TRP A 19 -7.06 -5.11 7.21
CA TRP A 19 -5.66 -5.21 6.84
C TRP A 19 -5.23 -6.65 6.53
N MET A 20 -5.68 -7.63 7.32
CA MET A 20 -5.42 -9.05 7.08
C MET A 20 -6.07 -9.53 5.78
N ALA A 21 -7.30 -9.11 5.49
CA ALA A 21 -7.97 -9.46 4.24
C ALA A 21 -7.26 -8.86 3.03
N ALA A 22 -6.84 -7.58 3.09
CA ALA A 22 -6.07 -6.94 2.04
C ALA A 22 -4.73 -7.64 1.79
N ASN A 23 -4.02 -8.02 2.86
CA ASN A 23 -2.78 -8.79 2.77
C ASN A 23 -3.00 -10.16 2.13
N TYR A 24 -4.08 -10.85 2.49
CA TYR A 24 -4.42 -12.14 1.89
C TYR A 24 -4.68 -12.01 0.38
N LEU A 25 -5.44 -11.01 -0.05
CA LEU A 25 -5.69 -10.76 -1.47
C LEU A 25 -4.40 -10.41 -2.21
N SER A 26 -3.53 -9.61 -1.62
CA SER A 26 -2.22 -9.28 -2.20
C SER A 26 -1.37 -10.54 -2.40
N LEU A 27 -1.27 -11.40 -1.38
CA LEU A 27 -0.59 -12.70 -1.49
C LEU A 27 -1.23 -13.61 -2.54
N GLY A 28 -2.56 -13.68 -2.56
CA GLY A 28 -3.28 -14.47 -3.54
C GLY A 28 -2.99 -14.03 -4.98
N MET A 29 -2.98 -12.73 -5.23
CA MET A 29 -2.60 -12.18 -6.54
C MET A 29 -1.16 -12.53 -6.94
N LEU A 30 -0.23 -12.54 -6.00
CA LEU A 30 1.17 -12.86 -6.28
C LEU A 30 1.39 -14.36 -6.55
N TYR A 31 0.75 -15.23 -5.77
CA TYR A 31 1.14 -16.64 -5.69
C TYR A 31 0.09 -17.61 -6.18
N LEU A 32 -1.21 -17.32 -6.00
CA LEU A 32 -2.28 -18.30 -6.27
C LEU A 32 -2.87 -18.15 -7.68
N ARG A 33 -3.09 -19.27 -8.32
CA ARG A 33 -3.91 -19.36 -9.54
C ARG A 33 -5.22 -20.09 -9.32
N ASP A 34 -5.32 -20.86 -8.24
CA ASP A 34 -6.51 -21.65 -7.89
C ASP A 34 -6.68 -21.71 -6.37
N ASN A 35 -7.80 -22.31 -5.92
CA ASN A 35 -8.12 -22.49 -4.50
C ASN A 35 -8.09 -21.18 -3.69
N PRO A 36 -8.76 -20.10 -4.16
CA PRO A 36 -8.63 -18.76 -3.61
C PRO A 36 -9.11 -18.61 -2.16
N LEU A 37 -9.91 -19.55 -1.65
CA LEU A 37 -10.40 -19.58 -0.27
C LEU A 37 -9.72 -20.66 0.58
N LEU A 38 -8.69 -21.34 0.05
CA LEU A 38 -7.97 -22.45 0.70
C LEU A 38 -8.89 -23.54 1.26
N GLU A 39 -9.98 -23.83 0.56
CA GLU A 39 -10.93 -24.88 0.96
C GLU A 39 -10.33 -26.29 0.87
N ALA A 40 -9.38 -26.49 -0.04
CA ALA A 40 -8.55 -27.69 -0.12
C ALA A 40 -7.16 -27.40 0.47
N PRO A 41 -6.44 -28.40 0.98
CA PRO A 41 -5.04 -28.24 1.36
C PRO A 41 -4.21 -27.67 0.21
N LEU A 42 -3.31 -26.72 0.52
CA LEU A 42 -2.46 -26.09 -0.47
C LEU A 42 -1.58 -27.13 -1.17
N SER A 43 -1.52 -27.09 -2.50
CA SER A 43 -0.68 -27.93 -3.32
C SER A 43 0.06 -27.10 -4.39
N PRO A 44 1.14 -27.64 -4.99
CA PRO A 44 1.87 -26.95 -6.06
C PRO A 44 0.98 -26.56 -7.25
N ASP A 45 -0.08 -27.32 -7.53
CA ASP A 45 -1.01 -27.04 -8.62
C ASP A 45 -1.86 -25.80 -8.40
N HIS A 46 -1.97 -25.34 -7.17
CA HIS A 46 -2.66 -24.09 -6.83
C HIS A 46 -1.79 -22.86 -7.07
N LEU A 47 -0.48 -23.04 -7.26
CA LEU A 47 0.47 -21.93 -7.41
C LEU A 47 0.62 -21.52 -8.87
N LYS A 48 0.96 -20.28 -9.10
CA LYS A 48 1.33 -19.76 -10.42
C LYS A 48 2.66 -20.41 -10.85
N PRO A 49 2.80 -20.82 -12.11
CA PRO A 49 4.05 -21.40 -12.62
C PRO A 49 5.16 -20.33 -12.73
N ARG A 50 4.79 -19.05 -12.81
CA ARG A 50 5.69 -17.91 -12.84
C ARG A 50 5.19 -16.87 -11.85
N LEU A 51 6.01 -16.57 -10.84
CA LEU A 51 5.72 -15.59 -9.83
C LEU A 51 6.25 -14.23 -10.29
N LEU A 52 5.37 -13.24 -10.40
CA LEU A 52 5.70 -11.87 -10.78
C LEU A 52 4.97 -10.92 -9.84
N GLY A 53 5.71 -9.93 -9.34
CA GLY A 53 5.25 -8.93 -8.39
C GLY A 53 6.10 -8.94 -7.13
N HIS A 54 5.80 -8.03 -6.23
CA HIS A 54 6.61 -7.77 -5.05
C HIS A 54 5.74 -7.68 -3.80
N TRP A 55 6.03 -8.52 -2.81
CA TRP A 55 5.35 -8.52 -1.52
C TRP A 55 5.86 -7.41 -0.57
N GLY A 56 7.13 -7.00 -0.70
CA GLY A 56 7.86 -6.24 0.31
C GLY A 56 7.21 -4.93 0.76
N SER A 57 6.44 -4.26 -0.10
CA SER A 57 5.74 -3.01 0.24
C SER A 57 4.25 -3.19 0.53
N ASP A 58 3.65 -4.32 0.17
CA ASP A 58 2.20 -4.51 0.25
C ASP A 58 1.64 -4.41 1.67
N PRO A 59 2.23 -5.06 2.69
CA PRO A 59 1.70 -4.98 4.04
C PRO A 59 1.66 -3.56 4.61
N GLY A 60 2.70 -2.78 4.34
CA GLY A 60 2.77 -1.39 4.78
C GLY A 60 1.79 -0.50 4.03
N GLN A 61 1.65 -0.68 2.72
CA GLN A 61 0.66 0.04 1.93
C GLN A 61 -0.77 -0.29 2.35
N ASN A 62 -1.09 -1.56 2.57
CA ASN A 62 -2.39 -2.01 3.09
C ASN A 62 -2.67 -1.42 4.48
N PHE A 63 -1.65 -1.30 5.33
CA PHE A 63 -1.77 -0.68 6.65
C PHE A 63 -2.11 0.81 6.53
N VAL A 64 -1.38 1.55 5.70
CA VAL A 64 -1.65 2.97 5.47
C VAL A 64 -3.05 3.17 4.90
N TRP A 65 -3.47 2.33 3.94
CA TRP A 65 -4.79 2.40 3.34
C TRP A 65 -5.91 2.18 4.38
N ALA A 66 -5.81 1.14 5.20
CA ALA A 66 -6.79 0.85 6.24
C ALA A 66 -6.97 2.02 7.22
N HIS A 67 -5.85 2.65 7.61
CA HIS A 67 -5.88 3.81 8.49
C HIS A 67 -6.36 5.09 7.79
N ALA A 68 -6.03 5.29 6.52
CA ALA A 68 -6.55 6.40 5.72
C ALA A 68 -8.08 6.28 5.58
N ASN A 69 -8.60 5.10 5.26
CA ASN A 69 -10.04 4.84 5.18
C ASN A 69 -10.76 5.13 6.50
N ARG A 70 -10.16 4.79 7.62
CA ARG A 70 -10.70 5.14 8.93
C ARG A 70 -10.88 6.65 9.09
N LEU A 71 -9.88 7.43 8.70
CA LEU A 71 -9.93 8.89 8.79
C LEU A 71 -10.91 9.48 7.78
N ILE A 72 -10.89 8.99 6.54
CA ILE A 72 -11.82 9.42 5.48
C ILE A 72 -13.25 9.22 5.93
N LYS A 73 -13.61 8.04 6.41
CA LYS A 73 -14.97 7.74 6.87
C LYS A 73 -15.39 8.50 8.13
N ARG A 74 -14.46 8.75 9.05
CA ARG A 74 -14.72 9.49 10.30
C ARG A 74 -14.98 10.97 10.05
N HIS A 75 -14.29 11.56 9.08
CA HIS A 75 -14.30 13.00 8.84
C HIS A 75 -14.93 13.40 7.52
N ASP A 76 -15.50 12.43 6.78
CA ASP A 76 -16.11 12.64 5.46
C ASP A 76 -15.15 13.38 4.50
N LEU A 77 -13.90 12.87 4.40
CA LEU A 77 -12.86 13.52 3.63
C LEU A 77 -12.94 13.13 2.14
N SER A 78 -12.73 14.10 1.27
CA SER A 78 -12.36 13.83 -0.12
C SER A 78 -10.88 13.48 -0.17
N ALA A 79 -10.52 12.29 -0.65
CA ALA A 79 -9.14 11.83 -0.60
C ALA A 79 -8.73 11.05 -1.85
N ILE A 80 -7.44 11.13 -2.18
CA ILE A 80 -6.77 10.29 -3.17
C ILE A 80 -5.61 9.57 -2.49
N TYR A 81 -5.40 8.30 -2.84
CA TYR A 81 -4.26 7.51 -2.40
C TYR A 81 -3.28 7.29 -3.56
N ILE A 82 -2.02 7.63 -3.35
CA ILE A 82 -0.95 7.42 -4.33
C ILE A 82 0.06 6.42 -3.77
N SER A 83 0.22 5.32 -4.51
CA SER A 83 1.24 4.31 -4.24
C SER A 83 2.54 4.68 -4.96
N GLY A 84 3.49 5.25 -4.24
CA GLY A 84 4.81 5.58 -4.77
C GLY A 84 5.63 4.34 -5.10
N PRO A 85 5.75 3.35 -4.18
CA PRO A 85 6.35 2.07 -4.53
C PRO A 85 5.38 1.26 -5.39
N GLY A 86 5.22 1.65 -6.65
CA GLY A 86 4.21 1.14 -7.58
C GLY A 86 4.30 -0.35 -7.89
N HIS A 87 5.46 -0.98 -7.60
CA HIS A 87 5.59 -2.44 -7.60
C HIS A 87 4.71 -3.13 -6.54
N GLY A 88 4.21 -2.40 -5.56
CA GLY A 88 3.18 -2.83 -4.61
C GLY A 88 1.75 -2.68 -5.15
N ALA A 89 1.53 -2.81 -6.46
CA ALA A 89 0.20 -2.79 -7.06
C ALA A 89 -0.78 -3.80 -6.45
N PRO A 90 -0.37 -4.98 -5.95
CA PRO A 90 -1.30 -5.87 -5.26
C PRO A 90 -2.03 -5.19 -4.11
N ALA A 91 -1.38 -4.30 -3.37
CA ALA A 91 -2.04 -3.56 -2.29
C ALA A 91 -3.18 -2.68 -2.82
N SER A 92 -2.94 -1.86 -3.85
CA SER A 92 -3.98 -1.00 -4.44
C SER A 92 -5.15 -1.81 -5.01
N LEU A 93 -4.85 -2.92 -5.71
CA LEU A 93 -5.87 -3.81 -6.26
C LEU A 93 -6.68 -4.53 -5.17
N ALA A 94 -6.01 -4.99 -4.11
CA ALA A 94 -6.65 -5.67 -2.98
C ALA A 94 -7.65 -4.75 -2.28
N ASN A 95 -7.25 -3.50 -2.03
CA ASN A 95 -8.11 -2.52 -1.39
C ASN A 95 -9.28 -2.12 -2.31
N GLY A 96 -9.04 -1.82 -3.58
CA GLY A 96 -10.10 -1.53 -4.54
C GLY A 96 -11.09 -2.70 -4.72
N TYR A 97 -10.61 -3.94 -4.65
CA TYR A 97 -11.46 -5.12 -4.67
C TYR A 97 -12.31 -5.25 -3.40
N LEU A 98 -11.72 -5.06 -2.21
CA LEU A 98 -12.45 -5.12 -0.93
C LEU A 98 -13.53 -4.04 -0.82
N GLU A 99 -13.27 -2.88 -1.39
CA GLU A 99 -14.22 -1.76 -1.40
C GLU A 99 -15.32 -1.89 -2.46
N GLY A 100 -15.17 -2.84 -3.38
CA GLY A 100 -16.13 -3.09 -4.46
C GLY A 100 -15.88 -2.31 -5.73
N THR A 101 -15.13 -1.22 -5.69
CA THR A 101 -14.86 -0.34 -6.84
C THR A 101 -14.25 -1.10 -8.03
N TYR A 102 -13.37 -2.04 -7.74
CA TYR A 102 -12.74 -2.86 -8.79
C TYR A 102 -13.76 -3.75 -9.51
N SER A 103 -14.70 -4.34 -8.76
CA SER A 103 -15.75 -5.20 -9.30
C SER A 103 -16.83 -4.42 -10.06
N GLU A 104 -17.06 -3.16 -9.73
CA GLU A 104 -17.98 -2.28 -10.46
C GLU A 104 -17.49 -2.04 -11.89
N LEU A 105 -16.18 -1.81 -12.07
CA LEU A 105 -15.57 -1.57 -13.38
C LEU A 105 -15.26 -2.85 -14.14
N TYR A 106 -14.97 -3.92 -13.43
CA TYR A 106 -14.62 -5.23 -13.98
C TYR A 106 -15.51 -6.33 -13.39
N PRO A 107 -16.75 -6.51 -13.91
CA PRO A 107 -17.73 -7.44 -13.32
C PRO A 107 -17.31 -8.92 -13.26
N ASP A 108 -16.36 -9.32 -14.11
CA ASP A 108 -15.77 -10.68 -14.10
C ASP A 108 -14.86 -10.93 -12.88
N ARG A 109 -14.60 -9.89 -12.07
CA ARG A 109 -13.89 -9.95 -10.80
C ARG A 109 -14.83 -9.59 -9.66
N SER A 110 -15.97 -10.29 -9.62
CA SER A 110 -16.98 -10.14 -8.57
C SER A 110 -16.43 -10.48 -7.19
N GLN A 111 -17.04 -9.91 -6.13
CA GLN A 111 -16.65 -10.19 -4.74
C GLN A 111 -17.19 -11.54 -4.27
N ASP A 112 -16.85 -12.60 -5.02
CA ASP A 112 -17.15 -13.99 -4.72
C ASP A 112 -15.95 -14.90 -5.06
N LYS A 113 -16.07 -16.18 -4.83
CA LYS A 113 -15.00 -17.16 -5.09
C LYS A 113 -14.53 -17.18 -6.55
N ALA A 114 -15.45 -17.05 -7.50
CA ALA A 114 -15.14 -17.08 -8.92
C ALA A 114 -14.42 -15.79 -9.36
N GLY A 115 -14.90 -14.66 -8.93
CA GLY A 115 -14.28 -13.36 -9.18
C GLY A 115 -12.91 -13.24 -8.50
N MET A 116 -12.76 -13.71 -7.26
CA MET A 116 -11.46 -13.74 -6.57
C MET A 116 -10.46 -14.65 -7.32
N LYS A 117 -10.89 -15.79 -7.79
CA LYS A 117 -10.04 -16.67 -8.61
C LYS A 117 -9.61 -15.98 -9.90
N THR A 118 -10.51 -15.24 -10.53
CA THR A 118 -10.22 -14.47 -11.74
C THR A 118 -9.24 -13.34 -11.45
N LEU A 119 -9.43 -12.59 -10.35
CA LEU A 119 -8.51 -11.55 -9.88
C LEU A 119 -7.10 -12.11 -9.71
N PHE A 120 -6.96 -13.22 -8.98
CA PHE A 120 -5.66 -13.85 -8.74
C PHE A 120 -4.99 -14.30 -10.04
N ARG A 121 -5.73 -14.94 -10.94
CA ARG A 121 -5.21 -15.45 -12.23
C ARG A 121 -4.75 -14.34 -13.16
N ARG A 122 -5.47 -13.22 -13.17
CA ARG A 122 -5.20 -12.13 -14.10
C ARG A 122 -4.08 -11.19 -13.67
N PHE A 123 -3.74 -11.18 -12.37
CA PHE A 123 -2.65 -10.37 -11.91
C PHE A 123 -1.32 -10.82 -12.51
N SER A 124 -0.61 -9.89 -13.13
CA SER A 124 0.69 -10.11 -13.77
C SER A 124 0.69 -11.23 -14.82
N HIS A 125 -0.41 -11.33 -15.59
CA HIS A 125 -0.60 -12.31 -16.65
C HIS A 125 -0.94 -11.59 -17.97
N PRO A 126 -0.49 -12.10 -19.13
CA PRO A 126 -0.85 -11.51 -20.44
C PRO A 126 -2.37 -11.35 -20.58
N GLY A 127 -2.78 -10.15 -20.98
CA GLY A 127 -4.20 -9.78 -21.08
C GLY A 127 -4.92 -9.53 -19.74
N GLY A 128 -4.17 -9.55 -18.64
CA GLY A 128 -4.65 -9.20 -17.31
C GLY A 128 -4.13 -7.84 -16.84
N VAL A 129 -3.95 -7.71 -15.53
CA VAL A 129 -3.43 -6.50 -14.88
C VAL A 129 -1.92 -6.59 -14.75
N GLY A 130 -1.22 -5.47 -14.96
CA GLY A 130 0.23 -5.38 -14.76
C GLY A 130 0.65 -5.57 -13.29
N SER A 131 1.93 -5.84 -13.10
CA SER A 131 2.52 -6.03 -11.76
C SER A 131 2.78 -4.72 -10.99
N HIS A 132 2.65 -3.58 -11.66
CA HIS A 132 2.83 -2.25 -11.10
C HIS A 132 1.53 -1.46 -11.15
N CYS A 133 1.41 -0.43 -10.33
CA CYS A 133 0.28 0.49 -10.41
C CYS A 133 0.20 1.13 -11.80
N THR A 134 -0.98 1.13 -12.38
CA THR A 134 -1.27 1.72 -13.69
C THR A 134 -2.58 2.48 -13.62
N PRO A 135 -2.83 3.41 -14.56
CA PRO A 135 -4.10 4.13 -14.64
C PRO A 135 -5.33 3.24 -14.85
N GLU A 136 -5.16 2.01 -15.34
CA GLU A 136 -6.24 1.03 -15.46
C GLU A 136 -6.69 0.48 -14.09
N THR A 137 -5.89 0.65 -13.06
CA THR A 137 -6.30 0.33 -11.69
C THR A 137 -7.30 1.39 -11.22
N PRO A 138 -8.54 1.02 -10.86
CA PRO A 138 -9.54 1.99 -10.43
C PRO A 138 -9.04 2.87 -9.29
N GLY A 139 -9.19 4.18 -9.45
CA GLY A 139 -8.73 5.18 -8.50
C GLY A 139 -7.24 5.50 -8.53
N SER A 140 -6.43 4.83 -9.36
CA SER A 140 -5.02 5.17 -9.53
C SER A 140 -4.85 6.31 -10.53
N ILE A 141 -4.09 7.33 -10.14
CA ILE A 141 -3.67 8.44 -11.01
C ILE A 141 -2.16 8.37 -11.30
N ASN A 142 -1.46 7.42 -10.70
CA ASN A 142 -0.02 7.28 -10.77
C ASN A 142 0.36 6.03 -11.54
N GLU A 143 1.29 6.19 -12.49
CA GLU A 143 1.96 5.07 -13.12
C GLU A 143 3.20 4.72 -12.27
N GLY A 144 3.22 3.49 -11.75
CA GLY A 144 4.18 3.09 -10.72
C GLY A 144 5.46 2.43 -11.24
N GLY A 145 5.67 2.38 -12.56
CA GLY A 145 6.85 1.78 -13.19
C GLY A 145 8.12 2.60 -12.99
N GLU A 146 7.99 3.92 -12.92
CA GLU A 146 9.09 4.83 -12.65
C GLU A 146 9.01 5.37 -11.22
N LEU A 147 10.10 5.22 -10.45
CA LEU A 147 10.18 5.70 -9.08
C LEU A 147 10.60 7.18 -9.02
N GLY A 148 10.06 7.90 -8.04
CA GLY A 148 10.44 9.27 -7.72
C GLY A 148 9.43 10.35 -8.09
N TYR A 149 8.34 10.00 -8.76
CA TYR A 149 7.35 10.97 -9.25
C TYR A 149 6.05 11.04 -8.42
N SER A 150 5.82 10.10 -7.51
CA SER A 150 4.57 10.02 -6.74
C SER A 150 4.26 11.29 -5.96
N LEU A 151 5.25 11.89 -5.35
CA LEU A 151 5.06 13.13 -4.57
C LEU A 151 4.76 14.32 -5.47
N SER A 152 5.35 14.39 -6.68
CA SER A 152 5.01 15.42 -7.67
C SER A 152 3.56 15.28 -8.15
N HIS A 153 3.11 14.04 -8.39
CA HIS A 153 1.71 13.77 -8.75
C HIS A 153 0.78 14.16 -7.59
N ALA A 154 1.17 13.88 -6.35
CA ALA A 154 0.40 14.25 -5.17
C ALA A 154 0.21 15.78 -5.06
N PHE A 155 1.27 16.54 -5.23
CA PHE A 155 1.19 18.00 -5.22
C PHE A 155 0.38 18.53 -6.41
N GLY A 156 0.56 17.94 -7.60
CA GLY A 156 -0.22 18.29 -8.78
C GLY A 156 -1.72 18.07 -8.58
N ALA A 157 -2.12 16.96 -7.96
CA ALA A 157 -3.51 16.67 -7.65
C ALA A 157 -4.10 17.61 -6.59
N ALA A 158 -3.28 18.11 -5.67
CA ALA A 158 -3.73 19.02 -4.60
C ALA A 158 -3.96 20.46 -5.07
N PHE A 159 -3.32 20.92 -6.16
CA PHE A 159 -3.53 22.26 -6.67
C PHE A 159 -4.99 22.50 -7.07
N ASP A 160 -5.52 23.67 -6.71
CA ASP A 160 -6.88 24.12 -6.98
C ASP A 160 -8.00 23.18 -6.44
N ASN A 161 -7.68 22.32 -5.47
CA ASN A 161 -8.61 21.40 -4.86
C ASN A 161 -8.58 21.53 -3.31
N PRO A 162 -9.15 22.60 -2.74
CA PRO A 162 -8.99 22.93 -1.32
C PRO A 162 -9.54 21.88 -0.34
N ASP A 163 -10.48 21.06 -0.79
CA ASP A 163 -11.10 20.01 0.03
C ASP A 163 -10.43 18.64 -0.13
N LEU A 164 -9.38 18.54 -0.96
CA LEU A 164 -8.72 17.27 -1.27
C LEU A 164 -7.57 16.98 -0.31
N LEU A 165 -7.57 15.79 0.27
CA LEU A 165 -6.43 15.18 0.93
C LEU A 165 -5.76 14.15 0.00
N VAL A 166 -4.48 14.33 -0.30
CA VAL A 166 -3.71 13.35 -1.04
C VAL A 166 -2.77 12.60 -0.10
N VAL A 167 -3.05 11.33 0.13
CA VAL A 167 -2.16 10.43 0.89
C VAL A 167 -1.15 9.83 -0.08
N ALA A 168 0.11 10.24 0.03
CA ALA A 168 1.18 9.78 -0.85
C ALA A 168 2.14 8.86 -0.08
N VAL A 169 2.11 7.57 -0.39
CA VAL A 169 3.10 6.63 0.15
C VAL A 169 4.38 6.75 -0.67
N VAL A 170 5.48 7.04 -0.01
CA VAL A 170 6.81 7.16 -0.61
C VAL A 170 7.64 5.96 -0.14
N GLY A 171 8.12 5.15 -1.06
CA GLY A 171 9.05 4.06 -0.74
C GLY A 171 10.42 4.61 -0.36
N ASP A 172 11.14 3.93 0.53
CA ASP A 172 12.48 4.34 0.95
C ASP A 172 13.50 4.28 -0.21
N GLY A 173 13.38 3.29 -1.10
CA GLY A 173 14.16 3.26 -2.34
C GLY A 173 13.78 4.37 -3.32
N GLU A 174 12.51 4.73 -3.37
CA GLU A 174 12.02 5.88 -4.15
C GLU A 174 12.54 7.20 -3.59
N ALA A 175 12.61 7.32 -2.26
CA ALA A 175 13.08 8.52 -1.58
C ALA A 175 14.54 8.89 -1.91
N GLU A 176 15.34 7.91 -2.38
CA GLU A 176 16.74 8.12 -2.82
C GLU A 176 16.86 8.69 -4.23
N THR A 177 15.77 8.80 -4.99
CA THR A 177 15.80 9.29 -6.37
C THR A 177 15.90 10.82 -6.41
N GLY A 178 16.55 11.34 -7.46
CA GLY A 178 16.63 12.78 -7.68
C GLY A 178 15.27 13.46 -7.82
N PRO A 179 14.33 12.93 -8.62
CA PRO A 179 12.98 13.49 -8.72
C PRO A 179 12.26 13.58 -7.39
N MET A 180 12.35 12.55 -6.54
CA MET A 180 11.72 12.58 -5.21
C MET A 180 12.36 13.63 -4.31
N ALA A 181 13.69 13.71 -4.29
CA ALA A 181 14.42 14.68 -3.47
C ALA A 181 14.03 16.13 -3.82
N THR A 182 13.81 16.42 -5.09
CA THR A 182 13.37 17.75 -5.53
C THR A 182 11.88 18.01 -5.28
N SER A 183 11.06 16.98 -5.34
CA SER A 183 9.60 17.09 -5.16
C SER A 183 9.18 17.60 -3.79
N TRP A 184 9.98 17.34 -2.74
CA TRP A 184 9.72 17.87 -1.39
C TRP A 184 9.58 19.40 -1.33
N HIS A 185 10.27 20.10 -2.22
CA HIS A 185 10.20 21.56 -2.30
C HIS A 185 8.83 22.08 -2.78
N SER A 186 8.03 21.23 -3.43
CA SER A 186 6.72 21.62 -3.96
C SER A 186 5.71 22.00 -2.87
N ASN A 187 5.92 21.52 -1.65
CA ASN A 187 5.08 21.89 -0.51
C ASN A 187 4.95 23.40 -0.30
N LYS A 188 5.98 24.18 -0.61
CA LYS A 188 5.95 25.65 -0.48
C LYS A 188 5.08 26.37 -1.51
N PHE A 189 4.65 25.68 -2.56
CA PHE A 189 3.78 26.24 -3.58
C PHE A 189 2.29 26.05 -3.25
N LEU A 190 1.95 25.17 -2.31
CA LEU A 190 0.57 24.98 -1.88
C LEU A 190 0.08 26.18 -1.06
N ASN A 191 -1.05 26.74 -1.49
CA ASN A 191 -1.76 27.78 -0.75
C ASN A 191 -2.87 27.11 0.09
N PRO A 192 -2.80 27.08 1.42
CA PRO A 192 -3.76 26.36 2.27
C PRO A 192 -5.21 26.88 2.21
N ARG A 193 -5.47 27.94 1.45
CA ARG A 193 -6.82 28.47 1.24
C ARG A 193 -7.41 28.08 -0.11
N GLN A 194 -6.60 27.67 -1.06
CA GLN A 194 -7.00 27.42 -2.46
C GLN A 194 -6.66 26.01 -2.89
N ASP A 195 -5.68 25.39 -2.24
CA ASP A 195 -5.16 24.08 -2.59
C ASP A 195 -5.48 23.06 -1.50
N GLY A 196 -5.46 21.79 -1.88
CA GLY A 196 -5.59 20.68 -0.97
C GLY A 196 -4.36 20.43 -0.12
N ALA A 197 -4.39 19.34 0.63
CA ALA A 197 -3.28 18.93 1.48
C ALA A 197 -2.65 17.63 0.96
N VAL A 198 -1.32 17.54 1.05
CA VAL A 198 -0.57 16.32 0.78
C VAL A 198 -0.04 15.76 2.09
N LEU A 199 -0.37 14.50 2.38
CA LEU A 199 0.16 13.73 3.49
C LEU A 199 1.16 12.70 2.96
N PRO A 200 2.47 13.01 2.95
CA PRO A 200 3.47 12.02 2.58
C PRO A 200 3.70 11.04 3.73
N VAL A 201 3.73 9.75 3.39
CA VAL A 201 4.01 8.66 4.32
C VAL A 201 5.22 7.88 3.83
N LEU A 202 6.35 7.98 4.52
CA LEU A 202 7.54 7.20 4.19
C LEU A 202 7.35 5.75 4.61
N HIS A 203 7.34 4.85 3.64
CA HIS A 203 7.35 3.41 3.85
C HIS A 203 8.78 2.89 3.90
N LEU A 204 9.29 2.73 5.10
CA LEU A 204 10.68 2.35 5.38
C LEU A 204 10.76 0.85 5.65
N ASN A 205 10.95 0.04 4.61
CA ASN A 205 11.17 -1.40 4.74
C ASN A 205 12.65 -1.81 4.68
N GLY A 206 13.54 -0.88 4.38
CA GLY A 206 14.99 -1.08 4.43
C GLY A 206 15.62 -1.62 3.16
N TYR A 207 14.83 -1.96 2.13
CA TYR A 207 15.34 -2.62 0.93
C TYR A 207 14.76 -2.03 -0.36
N LYS A 208 15.63 -1.95 -1.36
CA LYS A 208 15.32 -1.92 -2.79
C LYS A 208 15.39 -3.36 -3.32
N ILE A 209 14.96 -3.61 -4.54
CA ILE A 209 14.86 -4.95 -5.15
C ILE A 209 15.99 -5.90 -4.74
N ALA A 210 17.24 -5.47 -4.79
CA ALA A 210 18.41 -6.31 -4.51
C ALA A 210 19.39 -5.74 -3.47
N ASN A 211 19.15 -4.53 -2.98
CA ASN A 211 20.08 -3.83 -2.10
C ASN A 211 19.36 -3.18 -0.92
N PRO A 212 20.03 -3.05 0.24
CA PRO A 212 19.54 -2.18 1.30
C PRO A 212 19.41 -0.74 0.81
N THR A 213 18.46 -0.02 1.37
CA THR A 213 18.34 1.43 1.15
C THR A 213 19.40 2.17 1.95
N ILE A 214 19.78 3.37 1.51
CA ILE A 214 20.77 4.22 2.21
C ILE A 214 20.35 4.50 3.65
N PRO A 215 19.07 4.84 3.95
CA PRO A 215 18.63 5.04 5.31
C PRO A 215 18.84 3.85 6.23
N TRP A 216 18.86 2.63 5.67
CA TRP A 216 19.06 1.38 6.42
C TRP A 216 20.53 0.94 6.42
N GLY A 217 21.24 1.12 5.28
CA GLY A 217 22.61 0.62 5.07
C GLY A 217 23.72 1.41 5.77
N SER A 218 23.42 2.58 6.32
CA SER A 218 24.41 3.47 6.96
C SER A 218 24.80 3.08 8.40
N GLY A 219 24.81 1.78 8.72
CA GLY A 219 25.38 1.26 9.97
C GLY A 219 24.62 1.66 11.25
N GLY A 220 23.29 1.63 11.19
CA GLY A 220 22.45 1.86 12.38
C GLY A 220 22.31 3.32 12.81
N ARG A 221 22.82 4.26 12.02
CA ARG A 221 22.56 5.69 12.20
C ARG A 221 21.62 6.20 11.14
N SER A 222 20.50 5.54 10.99
CA SER A 222 19.45 5.94 10.06
C SER A 222 18.60 7.08 10.64
N TRP A 223 17.85 7.73 9.79
CA TRP A 223 16.85 8.76 10.13
C TRP A 223 15.83 8.29 11.18
N ALA A 224 15.69 6.97 11.38
CA ALA A 224 14.87 6.37 12.41
C ALA A 224 15.43 6.57 13.83
N THR A 225 16.63 7.10 13.97
CA THR A 225 17.23 7.44 15.25
C THR A 225 17.02 8.89 15.68
N VAL A 226 16.13 9.62 15.05
CA VAL A 226 15.56 10.81 15.69
C VAL A 226 14.63 10.29 16.78
N PRO A 227 15.02 10.35 18.06
CA PRO A 227 14.18 9.80 19.11
C PRO A 227 12.86 10.57 19.10
N ALA A 228 11.76 9.86 18.91
CA ALA A 228 10.51 10.38 19.41
C ALA A 228 10.70 10.65 20.92
N PRO A 229 10.27 11.78 21.44
CA PRO A 229 10.46 12.08 22.84
C PRO A 229 9.89 10.93 23.71
N GLY A 230 10.74 10.10 24.28
CA GLY A 230 10.38 9.07 25.26
C GLY A 230 10.29 7.61 24.81
N GLY A 231 10.57 7.25 23.54
CA GLY A 231 10.43 5.85 23.08
C GLY A 231 11.75 5.18 22.69
N ARG A 232 12.07 4.02 23.26
CA ARG A 232 13.08 3.11 22.72
C ARG A 232 12.52 2.43 21.48
N ILE A 233 13.19 2.58 20.33
CA ILE A 233 12.93 1.76 19.14
C ILE A 233 13.52 0.37 19.41
N PRO A 234 12.75 -0.74 19.32
CA PRO A 234 13.30 -2.08 19.38
C PRO A 234 14.28 -2.27 18.23
N GLY A 235 15.45 -2.86 18.51
CA GLY A 235 16.45 -3.20 17.50
C GLY A 235 15.92 -4.25 16.51
N PRO A 236 16.62 -4.48 15.38
CA PRO A 236 16.17 -5.28 14.24
C PRO A 236 16.02 -6.80 14.50
N SER A 237 15.98 -7.24 15.73
CA SER A 237 16.02 -8.65 16.09
C SER A 237 14.69 -9.33 16.32
N SER A 238 13.56 -8.74 16.03
CA SER A 238 12.29 -9.47 16.18
C SER A 238 11.10 -8.85 15.45
N GLY A 239 10.75 -9.43 14.28
CA GLY A 239 9.36 -9.78 14.13
C GLY A 239 8.41 -8.73 13.55
N TRP A 240 8.77 -8.00 12.48
CA TRP A 240 7.78 -7.30 11.65
C TRP A 240 7.21 -8.19 10.52
N CYS A 241 7.52 -9.46 10.49
CA CYS A 241 6.82 -10.51 9.74
C CYS A 241 5.99 -11.39 10.67
N GLY A 242 5.42 -10.83 11.71
CA GLY A 242 4.54 -11.56 12.64
C GLY A 242 3.15 -11.74 12.07
N PHE A 243 2.97 -12.68 11.13
CA PHE A 243 1.67 -13.34 11.00
C PHE A 243 1.37 -14.04 12.33
N PRO A 244 0.13 -13.99 12.84
CA PRO A 244 -0.24 -14.83 13.97
C PRO A 244 0.14 -16.27 13.67
N ARG A 245 0.92 -16.91 14.56
CA ARG A 245 1.30 -18.33 14.43
C ARG A 245 0.03 -19.18 14.45
N GLY A 246 -0.58 -19.42 13.32
CA GLY A 246 -1.81 -20.18 13.23
C GLY A 246 -2.50 -20.09 11.88
N ILE A 247 -2.20 -19.07 11.06
CA ILE A 247 -2.79 -18.95 9.73
C ILE A 247 -1.91 -19.59 8.65
N PHE A 248 -0.59 -19.60 8.86
CA PHE A 248 0.35 -20.31 7.98
C PHE A 248 1.45 -20.97 8.82
N PRO A 249 1.41 -22.28 9.02
CA PRO A 249 2.43 -23.00 9.79
C PRO A 249 3.79 -23.13 9.07
N TRP A 250 4.00 -22.48 7.92
CA TRP A 250 5.18 -22.65 7.06
C TRP A 250 5.92 -21.35 6.71
N PHE A 251 5.66 -20.25 7.44
CA PHE A 251 6.43 -19.00 7.35
C PHE A 251 6.95 -18.58 8.71
#